data_327a265cb8089fee0629f7f0c85f4858
#
_entry.id   327a265cb8089fee0629f7f0c85f4858
#
_cell.length_a   1.000
_cell.length_b   1.000
_cell.length_c   1.000
_cell.angle_alpha   90.00
_cell.angle_beta   90.00
_cell.angle_gamma   90.00
#
_symmetry.space_group_name_H-M   'P 1'
#
loop_
_entity.id
_entity.type
_entity.pdbx_description
1 polymer ?
#
loop_
_entity_poly.entity_id
_entity_poly.type
_entity_poly.pdbx_seq_one_letter_code
_entity_poly.pdbx_strand_id
1 'polypeptide(L)'
;MTAQEFEYKGMHCKKWLSDNEKAKIQIIHGLGEMSEYYEQFAEYITAKGVSVYLCEYREHGRTALPADIDNIVQTAAKECGDFSSYVHSESDTPLFLLGHSLGAQMAQYVICHCDSSLYSGVILTGCPYIHDTKALLSDIEAEISEKGADAPSMDVFLKLFGKVAEPFPEKCTVSWVTSDLERALYYETLPYTNKMYSCRFYRSFLQLASEVQRKDYLKNVSPKPPVLLMSGTQDMVGDKGTYAKEKAGLLIENGFDVRLEIFDGMRHSILQEVQRENVYRLISEFIRENI
;
A
#
# COMPACT_ATOMS: atom_id res chain seq x y z
N MET A 1 2.77 19.47 16.76
CA MET A 1 2.03 18.67 15.75
C MET A 1 0.93 17.92 16.43
N THR A 2 -0.30 17.94 15.93
CA THR A 2 -1.44 17.19 16.47
C THR A 2 -2.04 16.40 15.31
N ALA A 3 -2.18 15.09 15.48
CA ALA A 3 -2.95 14.26 14.56
C ALA A 3 -4.43 14.64 14.67
N GLN A 4 -5.14 14.71 13.55
CA GLN A 4 -6.56 15.02 13.47
C GLN A 4 -7.27 13.89 12.78
N GLU A 5 -8.29 13.34 13.42
CA GLU A 5 -9.19 12.36 12.82
C GLU A 5 -10.40 13.09 12.22
N PHE A 6 -10.87 12.60 11.08
CA PHE A 6 -12.04 13.14 10.39
C PHE A 6 -12.67 12.06 9.50
N GLU A 7 -13.82 12.37 8.95
CA GLU A 7 -14.50 11.47 8.01
C GLU A 7 -14.51 12.08 6.60
N TYR A 8 -14.23 11.28 5.58
CA TYR A 8 -14.37 11.64 4.18
C TYR A 8 -15.21 10.60 3.44
N LYS A 9 -16.40 10.97 2.99
CA LYS A 9 -17.35 10.07 2.27
C LYS A 9 -17.56 8.72 2.97
N GLY A 10 -17.64 8.70 4.30
CA GLY A 10 -17.82 7.49 5.11
C GLY A 10 -16.54 6.73 5.42
N MET A 11 -15.39 7.15 4.92
CA MET A 11 -14.09 6.61 5.31
C MET A 11 -13.56 7.33 6.54
N HIS A 12 -13.05 6.56 7.51
CA HIS A 12 -12.26 7.11 8.61
C HIS A 12 -10.91 7.60 8.09
N CYS A 13 -10.56 8.83 8.39
CA CYS A 13 -9.34 9.45 7.90
C CYS A 13 -8.55 10.08 9.04
N LYS A 14 -7.24 10.15 8.86
CA LYS A 14 -6.32 10.80 9.78
C LYS A 14 -5.36 11.70 9.02
N LYS A 15 -5.09 12.88 9.56
CA LYS A 15 -4.09 13.81 9.00
C LYS A 15 -3.14 14.32 10.06
N TRP A 16 -1.89 14.52 9.68
CA TRP A 16 -0.83 15.12 10.48
C TRP A 16 -0.32 16.34 9.71
N LEU A 17 -0.61 17.52 10.22
CA LEU A 17 -0.31 18.76 9.52
C LEU A 17 1.04 19.34 9.97
N SER A 18 1.83 19.78 9.00
CA SER A 18 3.06 20.52 9.25
C SER A 18 2.77 22.02 9.39
N ASP A 19 3.35 22.65 10.41
CA ASP A 19 3.26 24.11 10.60
C ASP A 19 3.97 24.90 9.47
N ASN A 20 4.85 24.25 8.73
CA ASN A 20 5.58 24.83 7.59
C ASN A 20 5.47 23.90 6.38
N GLU A 21 4.24 23.73 5.87
CA GLU A 21 3.94 22.80 4.78
C GLU A 21 4.63 23.24 3.48
N LYS A 22 5.42 22.33 2.93
CA LYS A 22 6.12 22.44 1.64
C LYS A 22 5.60 21.43 0.63
N ALA A 23 5.04 20.33 1.13
CA ALA A 23 4.43 19.26 0.35
C ALA A 23 3.39 18.52 1.19
N LYS A 24 2.57 17.74 0.51
CA LYS A 24 1.62 16.78 1.10
C LYS A 24 1.96 15.37 0.63
N ILE A 25 1.71 14.39 1.47
CA ILE A 25 1.76 12.99 1.10
C ILE A 25 0.46 12.29 1.51
N GLN A 26 -0.17 11.62 0.56
CA GLN A 26 -1.28 10.71 0.84
C GLN A 26 -0.74 9.29 0.92
N ILE A 27 -1.17 8.54 1.93
CA ILE A 27 -0.81 7.14 2.13
C ILE A 27 -2.00 6.25 1.80
N ILE A 28 -1.76 5.22 0.96
CA ILE A 28 -2.63 4.07 0.76
C ILE A 28 -1.96 2.89 1.46
N HIS A 29 -2.53 2.46 2.57
CA HIS A 29 -1.95 1.43 3.45
C HIS A 29 -2.10 0.00 2.87
N GLY A 30 -1.41 -0.97 3.48
CA GLY A 30 -1.45 -2.37 3.09
C GLY A 30 -2.68 -3.13 3.58
N LEU A 31 -2.78 -4.40 3.20
CA LEU A 31 -3.83 -5.31 3.63
C LEU A 31 -3.77 -5.52 5.15
N GLY A 32 -4.89 -5.32 5.84
CA GLY A 32 -4.99 -5.47 7.28
C GLY A 32 -4.34 -4.36 8.09
N GLU A 33 -3.84 -3.31 7.46
CA GLU A 33 -3.26 -2.15 8.13
C GLU A 33 -4.30 -1.07 8.43
N MET A 34 -3.88 -0.10 9.23
CA MET A 34 -4.66 1.06 9.63
C MET A 34 -3.72 2.24 9.94
N SER A 35 -4.29 3.39 10.30
CA SER A 35 -3.52 4.64 10.46
C SER A 35 -2.39 4.55 11.49
N GLU A 36 -2.53 3.74 12.55
CA GLU A 36 -1.53 3.55 13.61
C GLU A 36 -0.18 3.00 13.09
N TYR A 37 -0.21 2.26 11.99
CA TYR A 37 1.04 1.76 11.37
C TYR A 37 1.94 2.88 10.86
N TYR A 38 1.37 4.05 10.57
CA TYR A 38 2.06 5.15 9.92
C TYR A 38 2.39 6.32 10.84
N GLU A 39 2.05 6.27 12.12
CA GLU A 39 2.23 7.39 13.06
C GLU A 39 3.68 7.87 13.16
N GLN A 40 4.64 6.96 13.35
CA GLN A 40 6.05 7.34 13.47
C GLN A 40 6.61 7.93 12.16
N PHE A 41 6.20 7.38 11.02
CA PHE A 41 6.55 7.95 9.73
C PHE A 41 5.97 9.35 9.56
N ALA A 42 4.67 9.50 9.89
CA ALA A 42 3.98 10.78 9.81
C ALA A 42 4.63 11.84 10.71
N GLU A 43 5.00 11.48 11.94
CA GLU A 43 5.72 12.37 12.85
C GLU A 43 7.05 12.82 12.27
N TYR A 44 7.85 11.89 11.76
CA TYR A 44 9.14 12.19 11.17
C TYR A 44 9.01 13.13 9.97
N ILE A 45 8.15 12.81 9.01
CA ILE A 45 8.06 13.55 7.76
C ILE A 45 7.39 14.93 7.92
N THR A 46 6.43 15.03 8.86
CA THR A 46 5.77 16.29 9.19
C THR A 46 6.75 17.29 9.78
N ALA A 47 7.70 16.84 10.60
CA ALA A 47 8.80 17.69 11.10
C ALA A 47 9.74 18.19 9.98
N LYS A 48 9.68 17.60 8.77
CA LYS A 48 10.43 18.03 7.57
C LYS A 48 9.62 18.95 6.64
N GLY A 49 8.40 19.28 7.01
CA GLY A 49 7.53 20.16 6.22
C GLY A 49 6.56 19.44 5.28
N VAL A 50 6.28 18.16 5.52
CA VAL A 50 5.36 17.38 4.68
C VAL A 50 4.14 17.00 5.49
N SER A 51 2.97 17.54 5.14
CA SER A 51 1.70 17.10 5.76
C SER A 51 1.31 15.72 5.25
N VAL A 52 0.79 14.88 6.15
CA VAL A 52 0.43 13.49 5.86
C VAL A 52 -1.08 13.32 5.94
N TYR A 53 -1.63 12.59 4.98
CA TYR A 53 -3.05 12.25 4.92
C TYR A 53 -3.20 10.76 4.67
N LEU A 54 -4.08 10.11 5.42
CA LEU A 54 -4.39 8.69 5.27
C LEU A 54 -5.89 8.49 5.44
N CYS A 55 -6.51 7.71 4.53
CA CYS A 55 -7.85 7.16 4.75
C CYS A 55 -7.75 5.64 4.96
N GLU A 56 -8.47 5.14 5.95
CA GLU A 56 -8.71 3.71 6.11
C GLU A 56 -9.81 3.33 5.09
N TYR A 57 -9.40 2.71 3.98
CA TYR A 57 -10.34 2.40 2.90
C TYR A 57 -11.26 1.22 3.26
N ARG A 58 -12.25 0.94 2.40
CA ARG A 58 -13.25 -0.13 2.60
C ARG A 58 -12.65 -1.42 3.17
N GLU A 59 -13.37 -2.04 4.07
CA GLU A 59 -12.99 -3.27 4.75
C GLU A 59 -11.78 -3.15 5.68
N HIS A 60 -11.23 -1.95 5.89
CA HIS A 60 -10.06 -1.74 6.74
C HIS A 60 -10.34 -0.76 7.88
N GLY A 61 -9.63 -0.99 8.99
CA GLY A 61 -9.65 -0.12 10.14
C GLY A 61 -11.07 0.16 10.65
N ARG A 62 -11.37 1.43 10.87
CA ARG A 62 -12.64 1.93 11.41
C ARG A 62 -13.68 2.23 10.35
N THR A 63 -13.34 2.09 9.07
CA THR A 63 -14.25 2.38 7.97
C THR A 63 -15.34 1.31 7.86
N ALA A 64 -16.61 1.72 8.00
CA ALA A 64 -17.79 0.86 8.01
C ALA A 64 -18.61 0.95 6.72
N LEU A 65 -17.97 1.17 5.57
CA LEU A 65 -18.63 1.21 4.27
C LEU A 65 -19.08 -0.18 3.82
N PRO A 66 -20.22 -0.31 3.08
CA PRO A 66 -20.68 -1.58 2.56
C PRO A 66 -19.62 -2.33 1.76
N ALA A 67 -19.52 -3.64 1.98
CA ALA A 67 -18.52 -4.52 1.38
C ALA A 67 -19.09 -5.48 0.32
N ASP A 68 -20.41 -5.45 0.08
CA ASP A 68 -21.16 -6.34 -0.81
C ASP A 68 -21.09 -5.94 -2.29
N ILE A 69 -19.91 -5.47 -2.73
CA ILE A 69 -19.63 -5.05 -4.11
C ILE A 69 -18.54 -5.90 -4.73
N ASP A 70 -18.74 -6.35 -5.98
CA ASP A 70 -17.87 -7.32 -6.64
C ASP A 70 -16.44 -6.85 -6.87
N ASN A 71 -16.24 -5.58 -7.17
CA ASN A 71 -14.92 -4.97 -7.43
C ASN A 71 -14.48 -4.12 -6.23
N ILE A 72 -14.55 -4.67 -5.03
CA ILE A 72 -14.37 -3.92 -3.78
C ILE A 72 -12.99 -3.26 -3.69
N VAL A 73 -11.91 -3.92 -4.11
CA VAL A 73 -10.54 -3.37 -4.05
C VAL A 73 -10.34 -2.26 -5.09
N GLN A 74 -10.84 -2.43 -6.31
CA GLN A 74 -10.81 -1.39 -7.34
C GLN A 74 -11.69 -0.19 -6.96
N THR A 75 -12.83 -0.43 -6.29
CA THR A 75 -13.69 0.64 -5.76
C THR A 75 -12.96 1.41 -4.65
N ALA A 76 -12.32 0.69 -3.72
CA ALA A 76 -11.48 1.32 -2.68
C ALA A 76 -10.34 2.14 -3.29
N ALA A 77 -9.70 1.65 -4.36
CA ALA A 77 -8.65 2.41 -5.05
C ALA A 77 -9.18 3.70 -5.68
N LYS A 78 -10.38 3.67 -6.29
CA LYS A 78 -11.04 4.90 -6.80
C LYS A 78 -11.38 5.87 -5.69
N GLU A 79 -11.89 5.40 -4.56
CA GLU A 79 -12.17 6.21 -3.38
C GLU A 79 -10.89 6.87 -2.84
N CYS A 80 -9.76 6.16 -2.86
CA CYS A 80 -8.46 6.74 -2.55
C CYS A 80 -8.04 7.82 -3.57
N GLY A 81 -8.35 7.65 -4.87
CA GLY A 81 -8.15 8.68 -5.90
C GLY A 81 -9.03 9.91 -5.70
N ASP A 82 -10.30 9.71 -5.33
CA ASP A 82 -11.19 10.81 -4.94
C ASP A 82 -10.65 11.56 -3.71
N PHE A 83 -10.13 10.81 -2.74
CA PHE A 83 -9.48 11.38 -1.56
C PHE A 83 -8.22 12.18 -1.93
N SER A 84 -7.45 11.74 -2.94
CA SER A 84 -6.31 12.52 -3.46
C SER A 84 -6.75 13.89 -3.98
N SER A 85 -7.89 13.96 -4.68
CA SER A 85 -8.45 15.22 -5.16
C SER A 85 -8.83 16.15 -3.99
N TYR A 86 -9.40 15.59 -2.93
CA TYR A 86 -9.68 16.33 -1.70
C TYR A 86 -8.38 16.85 -1.06
N VAL A 87 -7.37 15.98 -0.86
CA VAL A 87 -6.07 16.36 -0.27
C VAL A 87 -5.37 17.43 -1.12
N HIS A 88 -5.45 17.32 -2.45
CA HIS A 88 -4.90 18.33 -3.35
C HIS A 88 -5.55 19.70 -3.13
N SER A 89 -6.86 19.75 -2.89
CA SER A 89 -7.62 21.00 -2.68
C SER A 89 -7.37 21.66 -1.33
N GLU A 90 -6.74 21.00 -0.35
CA GLU A 90 -6.46 21.60 0.98
C GLU A 90 -5.41 22.71 0.94
N SER A 91 -4.48 22.69 -0.03
CA SER A 91 -3.47 23.72 -0.25
C SER A 91 -2.84 23.60 -1.66
N ASP A 92 -2.12 24.61 -2.11
CA ASP A 92 -1.40 24.62 -3.41
C ASP A 92 -0.06 23.89 -3.39
N THR A 93 0.31 23.28 -2.27
CA THR A 93 1.59 22.56 -2.16
C THR A 93 1.56 21.24 -2.95
N PRO A 94 2.73 20.78 -3.48
CA PRO A 94 2.85 19.54 -4.21
C PRO A 94 2.31 18.31 -3.43
N LEU A 95 1.59 17.42 -4.12
CA LEU A 95 1.05 16.18 -3.55
C LEU A 95 1.87 14.98 -4.02
N PHE A 96 2.24 14.12 -3.08
CA PHE A 96 2.86 12.81 -3.32
C PHE A 96 1.91 11.69 -2.92
N LEU A 97 1.99 10.54 -3.62
CA LEU A 97 1.23 9.34 -3.32
C LEU A 97 2.16 8.24 -2.83
N LEU A 98 1.96 7.73 -1.62
CA LEU A 98 2.66 6.57 -1.09
C LEU A 98 1.71 5.39 -1.01
N GLY A 99 2.07 4.27 -1.65
CA GLY A 99 1.38 2.99 -1.51
C GLY A 99 2.29 1.92 -0.91
N HIS A 100 1.77 1.18 0.08
CA HIS A 100 2.46 0.04 0.66
C HIS A 100 1.70 -1.26 0.40
N SER A 101 2.38 -2.33 -0.04
CA SER A 101 1.80 -3.66 -0.23
C SER A 101 0.56 -3.62 -1.16
N LEU A 102 -0.62 -4.04 -0.72
CA LEU A 102 -1.88 -3.84 -1.45
C LEU A 102 -2.06 -2.37 -1.84
N GLY A 103 -1.73 -1.44 -0.95
CA GLY A 103 -1.74 0.00 -1.25
C GLY A 103 -0.81 0.39 -2.40
N ALA A 104 0.30 -0.32 -2.61
CA ALA A 104 1.17 -0.10 -3.77
C ALA A 104 0.52 -0.57 -5.09
N GLN A 105 -0.29 -1.63 -5.06
CA GLN A 105 -1.10 -2.02 -6.22
C GLN A 105 -2.23 -1.01 -6.47
N MET A 106 -2.91 -0.56 -5.40
CA MET A 106 -3.95 0.46 -5.50
C MET A 106 -3.41 1.81 -5.98
N ALA A 107 -2.22 2.23 -5.55
CA ALA A 107 -1.57 3.44 -6.04
C ALA A 107 -1.30 3.38 -7.55
N GLN A 108 -0.87 2.23 -8.08
CA GLN A 108 -0.74 2.02 -9.52
C GLN A 108 -2.09 2.09 -10.24
N TYR A 109 -3.16 1.56 -9.64
CA TYR A 109 -4.51 1.69 -10.16
C TYR A 109 -4.95 3.16 -10.18
N VAL A 110 -4.70 3.90 -9.12
CA VAL A 110 -5.05 5.32 -9.00
C VAL A 110 -4.39 6.15 -10.10
N ILE A 111 -3.07 6.03 -10.30
CA ILE A 111 -2.40 6.80 -11.37
C ILE A 111 -2.79 6.38 -12.78
N CYS A 112 -3.35 5.17 -12.95
CA CYS A 112 -3.83 4.66 -14.23
C CYS A 112 -5.26 5.11 -14.55
N HIS A 113 -6.12 5.22 -13.55
CA HIS A 113 -7.57 5.41 -13.72
C HIS A 113 -8.12 6.73 -13.16
N CYS A 114 -7.32 7.46 -12.37
CA CYS A 114 -7.64 8.78 -11.86
C CYS A 114 -6.71 9.83 -12.47
N ASP A 115 -6.78 11.07 -12.03
CA ASP A 115 -5.94 12.15 -12.55
C ASP A 115 -4.50 12.04 -12.02
N SER A 116 -3.59 11.51 -12.84
CA SER A 116 -2.17 11.37 -12.49
C SER A 116 -1.44 12.71 -12.39
N SER A 117 -2.00 13.80 -12.93
CA SER A 117 -1.41 15.14 -12.86
C SER A 117 -1.44 15.76 -11.46
N LEU A 118 -2.23 15.17 -10.55
CA LEU A 118 -2.27 15.58 -9.15
C LEU A 118 -0.95 15.32 -8.41
N TYR A 119 -0.12 14.38 -8.93
CA TYR A 119 1.03 13.87 -8.18
C TYR A 119 2.36 14.40 -8.70
N SER A 120 3.12 15.03 -7.82
CA SER A 120 4.54 15.41 -8.05
C SER A 120 5.48 14.21 -7.95
N GLY A 121 5.04 13.10 -7.37
CA GLY A 121 5.76 11.85 -7.31
C GLY A 121 4.96 10.72 -6.67
N VAL A 122 5.34 9.49 -6.98
CA VAL A 122 4.72 8.27 -6.44
C VAL A 122 5.78 7.43 -5.74
N ILE A 123 5.45 6.94 -4.55
CA ILE A 123 6.33 6.13 -3.71
C ILE A 123 5.66 4.77 -3.53
N LEU A 124 6.32 3.71 -3.96
CA LEU A 124 5.81 2.34 -3.88
C LEU A 124 6.73 1.50 -2.98
N THR A 125 6.16 0.89 -1.94
CA THR A 125 6.91 0.06 -1.00
C THR A 125 6.29 -1.33 -0.87
N GLY A 126 7.12 -2.37 -0.76
CA GLY A 126 6.65 -3.73 -0.55
C GLY A 126 5.66 -4.20 -1.63
N CYS A 127 5.91 -3.87 -2.90
CA CYS A 127 5.03 -4.27 -4.00
C CYS A 127 4.89 -5.80 -4.03
N PRO A 128 3.67 -6.35 -3.85
CA PRO A 128 3.48 -7.78 -3.83
C PRO A 128 3.56 -8.38 -5.23
N TYR A 129 4.19 -9.55 -5.34
CA TYR A 129 4.14 -10.39 -6.51
C TYR A 129 3.28 -11.63 -6.22
N ILE A 130 2.19 -11.75 -6.94
CA ILE A 130 1.29 -12.89 -6.80
C ILE A 130 1.59 -13.87 -7.93
N HIS A 131 2.20 -15.01 -7.55
CA HIS A 131 2.40 -16.11 -8.48
C HIS A 131 1.07 -16.73 -8.88
N ASP A 132 0.96 -17.11 -10.14
CA ASP A 132 -0.19 -17.84 -10.69
C ASP A 132 -1.57 -17.26 -10.31
N THR A 133 -1.73 -15.94 -10.52
CA THR A 133 -3.01 -15.25 -10.28
C THR A 133 -4.19 -15.94 -10.97
N LYS A 134 -3.97 -16.61 -12.11
CA LYS A 134 -5.00 -17.31 -12.86
C LYS A 134 -5.51 -18.56 -12.10
N ALA A 135 -4.61 -19.36 -11.54
CA ALA A 135 -5.02 -20.53 -10.73
C ALA A 135 -5.75 -20.07 -9.47
N LEU A 136 -5.22 -19.07 -8.76
CA LEU A 136 -5.87 -18.52 -7.57
C LEU A 136 -7.25 -17.92 -7.86
N LEU A 137 -7.44 -17.28 -9.01
CA LEU A 137 -8.75 -16.81 -9.46
C LEU A 137 -9.72 -17.98 -9.72
N SER A 138 -9.24 -19.07 -10.32
CA SER A 138 -10.06 -20.27 -10.49
C SER A 138 -10.45 -20.90 -9.15
N ASP A 139 -9.53 -20.95 -8.20
CA ASP A 139 -9.79 -21.47 -6.85
C ASP A 139 -10.85 -20.65 -6.12
N ILE A 140 -10.74 -19.32 -6.16
CA ILE A 140 -11.70 -18.44 -5.48
C ILE A 140 -13.09 -18.49 -6.12
N GLU A 141 -13.19 -18.63 -7.46
CA GLU A 141 -14.49 -18.81 -8.13
C GLU A 141 -15.15 -20.15 -7.74
N ALA A 142 -14.37 -21.22 -7.58
CA ALA A 142 -14.86 -22.48 -7.07
C ALA A 142 -15.38 -22.34 -5.64
N GLU A 143 -14.64 -21.65 -4.77
CA GLU A 143 -15.02 -21.38 -3.39
C GLU A 143 -16.29 -20.53 -3.30
N ILE A 144 -16.43 -19.50 -4.14
CA ILE A 144 -17.64 -18.67 -4.27
C ILE A 144 -18.85 -19.53 -4.66
N SER A 145 -18.67 -20.45 -5.61
CA SER A 145 -19.73 -21.32 -6.08
C SER A 145 -20.21 -22.28 -5.00
N GLU A 146 -19.32 -22.71 -4.09
CA GLU A 146 -19.63 -23.62 -2.99
C GLU A 146 -20.19 -22.91 -1.76
N LYS A 147 -19.56 -21.79 -1.33
CA LYS A 147 -19.79 -21.15 -0.02
C LYS A 147 -20.47 -19.78 -0.12
N GLY A 148 -20.54 -19.21 -1.32
CA GLY A 148 -21.02 -17.85 -1.56
C GLY A 148 -19.90 -16.79 -1.49
N ALA A 149 -20.14 -15.65 -2.13
CA ALA A 149 -19.15 -14.59 -2.28
C ALA A 149 -18.74 -13.92 -0.95
N ASP A 150 -19.64 -13.88 0.01
CA ASP A 150 -19.41 -13.22 1.31
C ASP A 150 -18.83 -14.16 2.39
N ALA A 151 -18.65 -15.44 2.06
CA ALA A 151 -17.99 -16.40 2.94
C ALA A 151 -16.50 -16.03 3.11
N PRO A 152 -15.92 -16.21 4.32
CA PRO A 152 -14.49 -16.01 4.52
C PRO A 152 -13.68 -17.06 3.76
N SER A 153 -12.58 -16.64 3.10
CA SER A 153 -11.69 -17.55 2.37
C SER A 153 -10.40 -17.80 3.13
N MET A 154 -10.36 -18.88 3.90
CA MET A 154 -9.13 -19.36 4.54
C MET A 154 -8.19 -20.03 3.52
N ASP A 155 -8.73 -20.71 2.52
CA ASP A 155 -7.93 -21.48 1.57
C ASP A 155 -7.05 -20.56 0.71
N VAL A 156 -7.63 -19.49 0.14
CA VAL A 156 -6.88 -18.51 -0.63
C VAL A 156 -5.93 -17.70 0.27
N PHE A 157 -6.35 -17.34 1.49
CA PHE A 157 -5.46 -16.72 2.46
C PHE A 157 -4.19 -17.55 2.72
N LEU A 158 -4.34 -18.84 2.98
CA LEU A 158 -3.20 -19.74 3.24
C LEU A 158 -2.31 -19.94 2.00
N LYS A 159 -2.88 -19.96 0.81
CA LYS A 159 -2.11 -20.02 -0.44
C LYS A 159 -1.28 -18.76 -0.66
N LEU A 160 -1.80 -17.59 -0.29
CA LEU A 160 -1.12 -16.31 -0.43
C LEU A 160 -0.08 -16.07 0.66
N PHE A 161 -0.44 -16.34 1.92
CA PHE A 161 0.32 -15.87 3.08
C PHE A 161 0.79 -16.98 4.03
N GLY A 162 0.32 -18.21 3.86
CA GLY A 162 0.57 -19.29 4.80
C GLY A 162 2.04 -19.66 4.98
N LYS A 163 2.91 -19.31 4.01
CA LYS A 163 4.34 -19.65 4.04
C LYS A 163 5.27 -18.45 4.18
N VAL A 164 4.76 -17.23 4.18
CA VAL A 164 5.61 -16.02 4.18
C VAL A 164 6.40 -15.85 5.49
N ALA A 165 5.92 -16.41 6.58
CA ALA A 165 6.60 -16.37 7.88
C ALA A 165 7.58 -17.53 8.12
N GLU A 166 7.52 -18.62 7.34
CA GLU A 166 8.36 -19.83 7.54
C GLU A 166 9.87 -19.56 7.56
N PRO A 167 10.43 -18.65 6.72
CA PRO A 167 11.86 -18.40 6.70
C PRO A 167 12.42 -17.70 7.95
N PHE A 168 11.55 -17.14 8.81
CA PHE A 168 11.98 -16.34 9.94
C PHE A 168 12.03 -17.15 11.23
N PRO A 169 13.10 -16.98 12.07
CA PRO A 169 13.29 -17.78 13.28
C PRO A 169 12.31 -17.43 14.40
N GLU A 170 11.72 -16.24 14.35
CA GLU A 170 10.72 -15.79 15.30
C GLU A 170 9.40 -16.53 15.04
N LYS A 171 8.88 -17.18 16.05
CA LYS A 171 7.62 -17.94 15.95
C LYS A 171 6.40 -17.02 16.14
N CYS A 172 6.34 -15.96 15.35
CA CYS A 172 5.29 -14.95 15.39
C CYS A 172 4.63 -14.89 13.99
N THR A 173 3.31 -14.82 13.93
CA THR A 173 2.54 -14.84 12.67
C THR A 173 2.83 -13.64 11.78
N VAL A 174 3.30 -12.53 12.35
CA VAL A 174 3.66 -11.29 11.66
C VAL A 174 5.16 -11.07 11.52
N SER A 175 5.99 -12.09 11.83
CA SER A 175 7.46 -11.98 11.71
C SER A 175 7.93 -11.61 10.29
N TRP A 176 7.17 -11.94 9.27
CA TRP A 176 7.46 -11.59 7.88
C TRP A 176 7.27 -10.10 7.58
N VAL A 177 6.56 -9.37 8.43
CA VAL A 177 6.26 -7.94 8.23
C VAL A 177 7.48 -7.07 8.52
N THR A 178 8.14 -7.28 9.66
CA THR A 178 9.30 -6.50 10.10
C THR A 178 10.23 -7.31 11.00
N SER A 179 11.51 -6.95 11.03
CA SER A 179 12.49 -7.50 11.97
C SER A 179 12.41 -6.86 13.36
N ASP A 180 11.70 -5.73 13.51
CA ASP A 180 11.39 -5.11 14.79
C ASP A 180 10.25 -5.87 15.48
N LEU A 181 10.61 -6.86 16.30
CA LEU A 181 9.65 -7.75 16.95
C LEU A 181 8.70 -7.01 17.90
N GLU A 182 9.16 -5.97 18.58
CA GLU A 182 8.29 -5.18 19.46
C GLU A 182 7.15 -4.55 18.65
N ARG A 183 7.46 -4.00 17.50
CA ARG A 183 6.47 -3.45 16.59
C ARG A 183 5.57 -4.54 15.99
N ALA A 184 6.14 -5.65 15.58
CA ALA A 184 5.37 -6.77 15.04
C ALA A 184 4.32 -7.25 16.04
N LEU A 185 4.71 -7.44 17.31
CA LEU A 185 3.81 -7.83 18.38
C LEU A 185 2.78 -6.75 18.72
N TYR A 186 3.19 -5.48 18.71
CA TYR A 186 2.26 -4.37 18.88
C TYR A 186 1.15 -4.39 17.82
N TYR A 187 1.50 -4.62 16.55
CA TYR A 187 0.52 -4.68 15.47
C TYR A 187 -0.46 -5.84 15.62
N GLU A 188 -0.03 -7.00 16.15
CA GLU A 188 -0.95 -8.11 16.45
C GLU A 188 -2.02 -7.73 17.50
N THR A 189 -1.75 -6.73 18.35
CA THR A 189 -2.71 -6.27 19.37
C THR A 189 -3.71 -5.24 18.84
N LEU A 190 -3.46 -4.65 17.68
CA LEU A 190 -4.35 -3.64 17.13
C LEU A 190 -5.68 -4.27 16.68
N PRO A 191 -6.80 -3.60 16.95
CA PRO A 191 -8.08 -4.04 16.43
C PRO A 191 -8.05 -4.02 14.88
N TYR A 192 -8.78 -4.91 14.25
CA TYR A 192 -8.93 -5.02 12.78
C TYR A 192 -7.75 -5.63 12.01
N THR A 193 -6.57 -5.86 12.60
CA THR A 193 -5.39 -6.42 11.91
C THR A 193 -5.57 -7.88 11.52
N ASN A 194 -6.25 -8.68 12.34
CA ASN A 194 -6.46 -10.11 12.13
C ASN A 194 -7.84 -10.40 11.47
N LYS A 195 -8.29 -9.52 10.59
CA LYS A 195 -9.55 -9.70 9.89
C LYS A 195 -9.44 -10.81 8.84
N MET A 196 -10.43 -11.70 8.82
CA MET A 196 -10.62 -12.64 7.72
C MET A 196 -11.44 -11.98 6.63
N TYR A 197 -10.89 -11.93 5.42
CA TYR A 197 -11.56 -11.33 4.26
C TYR A 197 -12.44 -12.34 3.53
N SER A 198 -13.47 -11.85 2.85
CA SER A 198 -14.42 -12.65 2.07
C SER A 198 -13.81 -13.16 0.75
N CYS A 199 -14.44 -14.19 0.18
CA CYS A 199 -14.12 -14.65 -1.16
C CYS A 199 -14.21 -13.52 -2.19
N ARG A 200 -15.23 -12.65 -2.08
CA ARG A 200 -15.41 -11.44 -2.91
C ARG A 200 -14.21 -10.52 -2.85
N PHE A 201 -13.69 -10.26 -1.63
CA PHE A 201 -12.52 -9.43 -1.44
C PHE A 201 -11.30 -10.05 -2.13
N TYR A 202 -11.01 -11.33 -1.89
CA TYR A 202 -9.84 -12.00 -2.50
C TYR A 202 -9.96 -12.09 -4.02
N ARG A 203 -11.16 -12.31 -4.57
CA ARG A 203 -11.38 -12.25 -6.02
C ARG A 203 -10.97 -10.88 -6.57
N SER A 204 -11.47 -9.81 -5.98
CA SER A 204 -11.17 -8.43 -6.39
C SER A 204 -9.67 -8.10 -6.23
N PHE A 205 -9.05 -8.53 -5.13
CA PHE A 205 -7.62 -8.40 -4.89
C PHE A 205 -6.78 -9.11 -5.95
N LEU A 206 -7.10 -10.35 -6.29
CA LEU A 206 -6.39 -11.13 -7.31
C LEU A 206 -6.58 -10.56 -8.72
N GLN A 207 -7.75 -10.01 -9.02
CA GLN A 207 -8.02 -9.30 -10.27
C GLN A 207 -7.12 -8.06 -10.39
N LEU A 208 -7.06 -7.22 -9.34
CA LEU A 208 -6.16 -6.07 -9.33
C LEU A 208 -4.70 -6.49 -9.47
N ALA A 209 -4.26 -7.53 -8.73
CA ALA A 209 -2.90 -8.04 -8.82
C ALA A 209 -2.57 -8.51 -10.26
N SER A 210 -3.49 -9.24 -10.89
CA SER A 210 -3.34 -9.69 -12.27
C SER A 210 -3.22 -8.53 -13.26
N GLU A 211 -3.96 -7.43 -13.04
CA GLU A 211 -3.92 -6.25 -13.89
C GLU A 211 -2.60 -5.49 -13.74
N VAL A 212 -2.20 -5.16 -12.51
CA VAL A 212 -1.01 -4.32 -12.25
C VAL A 212 0.31 -5.05 -12.54
N GLN A 213 0.29 -6.38 -12.61
CA GLN A 213 1.45 -7.20 -13.00
C GLN A 213 1.66 -7.24 -14.53
N ARG A 214 0.69 -6.79 -15.35
CA ARG A 214 0.89 -6.75 -16.81
C ARG A 214 1.97 -5.74 -17.19
N LYS A 215 2.75 -6.10 -18.20
CA LYS A 215 3.87 -5.29 -18.70
C LYS A 215 3.47 -3.90 -19.19
N ASP A 216 2.28 -3.79 -19.78
CA ASP A 216 1.76 -2.58 -20.41
C ASP A 216 0.74 -1.82 -19.56
N TYR A 217 0.53 -2.22 -18.29
CA TYR A 217 -0.55 -1.68 -17.46
C TYR A 217 -0.48 -0.14 -17.31
N LEU A 218 0.72 0.39 -17.08
CA LEU A 218 0.93 1.83 -16.87
C LEU A 218 1.37 2.58 -18.14
N LYS A 219 1.34 1.95 -19.30
CA LYS A 219 1.84 2.52 -20.57
C LYS A 219 1.16 3.84 -20.94
N ASN A 220 -0.15 3.94 -20.71
CA ASN A 220 -0.98 5.07 -21.13
C ASN A 220 -1.15 6.16 -20.06
N VAL A 221 -0.53 6.02 -18.90
CA VAL A 221 -0.54 7.07 -17.86
C VAL A 221 0.08 8.34 -18.42
N SER A 222 -0.58 9.49 -18.23
CA SER A 222 -0.10 10.79 -18.68
C SER A 222 -0.75 11.93 -17.86
N PRO A 223 0.05 12.82 -17.25
CA PRO A 223 1.51 12.75 -17.16
C PRO A 223 2.00 11.55 -16.33
N LYS A 224 3.29 11.23 -16.48
CA LYS A 224 3.95 10.19 -15.68
C LYS A 224 4.72 10.85 -14.54
N PRO A 225 4.23 10.74 -13.29
CA PRO A 225 4.99 11.24 -12.16
C PRO A 225 6.29 10.42 -11.95
N PRO A 226 7.37 11.02 -11.43
CA PRO A 226 8.54 10.26 -11.00
C PRO A 226 8.17 9.24 -9.92
N VAL A 227 8.86 8.09 -9.92
CA VAL A 227 8.56 6.97 -9.02
C VAL A 227 9.76 6.62 -8.16
N LEU A 228 9.58 6.58 -6.83
CA LEU A 228 10.48 5.93 -5.89
C LEU A 228 9.94 4.55 -5.56
N LEU A 229 10.64 3.50 -5.98
CA LEU A 229 10.27 2.12 -5.71
C LEU A 229 11.24 1.50 -4.71
N MET A 230 10.71 0.96 -3.62
CA MET A 230 11.52 0.44 -2.52
C MET A 230 11.05 -0.94 -2.05
N SER A 231 12.00 -1.82 -1.69
CA SER A 231 11.72 -3.14 -1.12
C SER A 231 12.88 -3.60 -0.22
N GLY A 232 12.63 -4.64 0.59
CA GLY A 232 13.66 -5.30 1.37
C GLY A 232 14.17 -6.59 0.71
N THR A 233 15.43 -6.98 0.96
CA THR A 233 15.98 -8.27 0.49
C THR A 233 15.37 -9.48 1.19
N GLN A 234 14.62 -9.28 2.29
CA GLN A 234 13.88 -10.32 3.01
C GLN A 234 12.36 -10.16 2.87
N ASP A 235 11.88 -9.34 1.95
CA ASP A 235 10.45 -9.23 1.63
C ASP A 235 9.94 -10.46 0.87
N MET A 236 9.34 -11.39 1.60
CA MET A 236 8.81 -12.64 1.02
C MET A 236 7.61 -12.42 0.10
N VAL A 237 6.87 -11.33 0.27
CA VAL A 237 5.72 -10.97 -0.57
C VAL A 237 6.16 -10.36 -1.90
N GLY A 238 7.27 -9.63 -1.90
CA GLY A 238 7.90 -9.02 -3.07
C GLY A 238 9.02 -9.87 -3.69
N ASP A 239 9.01 -11.19 -3.45
CA ASP A 239 10.03 -12.13 -3.93
C ASP A 239 11.47 -11.68 -3.61
N LYS A 240 11.69 -11.31 -2.35
CA LYS A 240 13.00 -10.86 -1.82
C LYS A 240 13.60 -9.69 -2.59
N GLY A 241 12.76 -8.77 -3.03
CA GLY A 241 13.15 -7.59 -3.81
C GLY A 241 13.35 -7.87 -5.31
N THR A 242 13.22 -9.12 -5.77
CA THR A 242 13.32 -9.47 -7.20
C THR A 242 12.21 -8.79 -7.98
N TYR A 243 10.98 -8.87 -7.50
CA TYR A 243 9.85 -8.23 -8.18
C TYR A 243 9.98 -6.69 -8.24
N ALA A 244 10.53 -6.06 -7.22
CA ALA A 244 10.78 -4.61 -7.26
C ALA A 244 11.77 -4.24 -8.40
N LYS A 245 12.80 -5.05 -8.65
CA LYS A 245 13.73 -4.84 -9.78
C LYS A 245 13.04 -5.01 -11.13
N GLU A 246 12.24 -6.08 -11.28
CA GLU A 246 11.45 -6.32 -12.49
C GLU A 246 10.44 -5.19 -12.73
N LYS A 247 9.72 -4.78 -11.69
CA LYS A 247 8.74 -3.69 -11.76
C LYS A 247 9.39 -2.36 -12.13
N ALA A 248 10.58 -2.05 -11.59
CA ALA A 248 11.33 -0.86 -11.99
C ALA A 248 11.67 -0.88 -13.49
N GLY A 249 12.13 -2.03 -14.01
CA GLY A 249 12.36 -2.21 -15.44
C GLY A 249 11.11 -1.95 -16.28
N LEU A 250 9.97 -2.53 -15.89
CA LEU A 250 8.69 -2.33 -16.58
C LEU A 250 8.22 -0.86 -16.54
N LEU A 251 8.39 -0.17 -15.40
CA LEU A 251 8.06 1.25 -15.28
C LEU A 251 8.94 2.10 -16.21
N ILE A 252 10.25 1.84 -16.26
CA ILE A 252 11.18 2.53 -17.17
C ILE A 252 10.80 2.25 -18.64
N GLU A 253 10.51 1.01 -19.01
CA GLU A 253 10.03 0.64 -20.35
C GLU A 253 8.72 1.38 -20.72
N ASN A 254 7.87 1.65 -19.74
CA ASN A 254 6.65 2.45 -19.91
C ASN A 254 6.90 3.97 -19.87
N GLY A 255 8.14 4.43 -19.72
CA GLY A 255 8.55 5.83 -19.81
C GLY A 255 8.44 6.62 -18.49
N PHE A 256 8.44 5.96 -17.35
CA PHE A 256 8.55 6.61 -16.04
C PHE A 256 10.01 6.89 -15.68
N ASP A 257 10.25 7.99 -14.95
CA ASP A 257 11.49 8.21 -14.22
C ASP A 257 11.44 7.44 -12.91
N VAL A 258 12.37 6.48 -12.71
CA VAL A 258 12.31 5.54 -11.57
C VAL A 258 13.61 5.52 -10.79
N ARG A 259 13.51 5.82 -9.51
CA ARG A 259 14.55 5.55 -8.51
C ARG A 259 14.20 4.27 -7.77
N LEU A 260 15.06 3.25 -7.88
CA LEU A 260 14.91 1.96 -7.17
C LEU A 260 15.89 1.88 -6.01
N GLU A 261 15.39 1.47 -4.83
CA GLU A 261 16.21 1.18 -3.66
C GLU A 261 15.82 -0.16 -3.03
N ILE A 262 16.81 -1.03 -2.81
CA ILE A 262 16.62 -2.34 -2.16
C ILE A 262 17.44 -2.36 -0.87
N PHE A 263 16.74 -2.42 0.26
CA PHE A 263 17.34 -2.41 1.59
C PHE A 263 17.75 -3.83 2.02
N ASP A 264 19.02 -4.00 2.30
CA ASP A 264 19.52 -5.30 2.76
C ASP A 264 19.00 -5.65 4.15
N GLY A 265 18.57 -6.90 4.33
CA GLY A 265 18.05 -7.45 5.57
C GLY A 265 16.64 -6.99 5.96
N MET A 266 16.05 -5.99 5.29
CA MET A 266 14.69 -5.55 5.60
C MET A 266 13.64 -6.51 5.05
N ARG A 267 12.54 -6.65 5.80
CA ARG A 267 11.37 -7.47 5.47
C ARG A 267 10.32 -6.64 4.71
N HIS A 268 9.08 -7.08 4.72
CA HIS A 268 8.00 -6.52 3.88
C HIS A 268 7.69 -5.05 4.16
N SER A 269 7.47 -4.68 5.42
CA SER A 269 7.11 -3.31 5.80
C SER A 269 8.35 -2.51 6.19
N ILE A 270 9.11 -2.06 5.19
CA ILE A 270 10.37 -1.32 5.39
C ILE A 270 10.20 -0.03 6.22
N LEU A 271 9.01 0.58 6.22
CA LEU A 271 8.65 1.72 7.07
C LEU A 271 8.57 1.36 8.56
N GLN A 272 8.54 0.08 8.89
CA GLN A 272 8.40 -0.44 10.25
C GLN A 272 9.68 -1.10 10.78
N GLU A 273 10.71 -1.18 9.94
CA GLU A 273 11.96 -1.87 10.27
C GLU A 273 12.78 -1.17 11.36
N VAL A 274 13.72 -1.91 11.95
CA VAL A 274 14.67 -1.36 12.94
C VAL A 274 15.41 -0.15 12.35
N GLN A 275 15.81 -0.23 11.08
CA GLN A 275 16.53 0.84 10.38
C GLN A 275 15.61 1.76 9.55
N ARG A 276 14.33 1.86 9.89
CA ARG A 276 13.30 2.67 9.17
C ARG A 276 13.67 4.12 8.92
N GLU A 277 14.50 4.71 9.75
CA GLU A 277 14.95 6.11 9.54
C GLU A 277 15.70 6.31 8.23
N ASN A 278 16.41 5.29 7.72
CA ASN A 278 17.04 5.35 6.40
C ASN A 278 15.98 5.44 5.29
N VAL A 279 14.87 4.70 5.44
CA VAL A 279 13.74 4.75 4.51
C VAL A 279 13.05 6.12 4.57
N TYR A 280 12.79 6.62 5.77
CA TYR A 280 12.17 7.93 5.98
C TYR A 280 13.00 9.06 5.38
N ARG A 281 14.33 9.01 5.57
CA ARG A 281 15.27 9.98 5.00
C ARG A 281 15.22 9.95 3.48
N LEU A 282 15.24 8.77 2.86
CA LEU A 282 15.18 8.61 1.41
C LEU A 282 13.87 9.16 0.83
N ILE A 283 12.73 8.90 1.49
CA ILE A 283 11.43 9.47 1.10
C ILE A 283 11.48 11.01 1.20
N SER A 284 12.03 11.55 2.28
CA SER A 284 12.17 13.00 2.46
C SER A 284 13.06 13.63 1.38
N GLU A 285 14.15 12.95 0.98
CA GLU A 285 15.04 13.38 -0.10
C GLU A 285 14.30 13.39 -1.44
N PHE A 286 13.60 12.30 -1.76
CA PHE A 286 12.80 12.18 -2.99
C PHE A 286 11.72 13.27 -3.09
N ILE A 287 11.01 13.54 -1.99
CA ILE A 287 10.02 14.62 -1.96
C ILE A 287 10.70 15.97 -2.25
N ARG A 288 11.81 16.28 -1.57
CA ARG A 288 12.52 17.53 -1.75
C ARG A 288 13.07 17.74 -3.17
N GLU A 289 13.44 16.66 -3.86
CA GLU A 289 13.97 16.70 -5.23
C GLU A 289 12.86 16.94 -6.27
N ASN A 290 11.59 16.74 -5.91
CA ASN A 290 10.45 16.80 -6.82
C ASN A 290 9.38 17.83 -6.42
N ILE A 291 9.73 18.85 -5.62
CA ILE A 291 8.87 19.99 -5.24
C ILE A 291 9.25 21.25 -6.01
#